data_7c0db47781ec51504d7cf6f621ea6585
#
_entry.id   7c0db47781ec51504d7cf6f621ea6585
#
_cell.length_a   1.000
_cell.length_b   1.000
_cell.length_c   1.000
_cell.angle_alpha   90.00
_cell.angle_beta   90.00
_cell.angle_gamma   90.00
#
_symmetry.space_group_name_H-M   'P 1'
#
loop_
_entity.id
_entity.type
_entity.pdbx_description
1 polymer ?
#
loop_
_entity_poly.entity_id
_entity_poly.type
_entity_poly.pdbx_seq_one_letter_code
_entity_poly.pdbx_strand_id
1 'polypeptide(L)'
;MWRSAWVNTCFDLEGPHETLRAVVRGGAAAAPPELRAIIEQAPLDSVARAAIDRELFEGHCGKLPAEMVPGMRAAQELRDASMAEALLTAAKGGGPAWLIAGDGHVRADMAVPRMLRRVAPGKTLLIVGVVERGTEAAVPGPEAARQYQVLIVTPPAAREDPCASL
;
A
#
# COMPACT_ATOMS: atom_id res chain seq x y z
N MET A 1 22.73 6.95 20.54
CA MET A 1 22.90 7.39 19.16
C MET A 1 21.81 6.72 18.34
N TRP A 2 20.78 7.47 17.91
CA TRP A 2 19.62 6.95 17.17
C TRP A 2 20.05 6.67 15.73
N ARG A 3 20.01 5.42 15.33
CA ARG A 3 20.18 5.06 13.92
C ARG A 3 18.79 4.86 13.34
N SER A 4 18.33 5.77 12.48
CA SER A 4 17.14 5.57 11.65
C SER A 4 17.53 4.74 10.43
N ALA A 5 16.82 3.64 10.21
CA ALA A 5 16.94 2.87 8.99
C ALA A 5 15.93 3.40 7.96
N TRP A 6 16.41 3.90 6.84
CA TRP A 6 15.57 4.27 5.71
C TRP A 6 15.37 3.03 4.84
N VAL A 7 14.14 2.62 4.66
CA VAL A 7 13.79 1.61 3.67
C VAL A 7 13.39 2.36 2.41
N ASN A 8 14.31 2.47 1.47
CA ASN A 8 14.00 2.91 0.13
C ASN A 8 13.53 1.67 -0.65
N THR A 9 12.23 1.40 -0.64
CA THR A 9 11.65 0.40 -1.51
C THR A 9 11.36 1.00 -2.89
N CYS A 10 12.37 1.56 -3.54
CA CYS A 10 12.39 1.46 -4.97
C CYS A 10 12.56 -0.02 -5.25
N PHE A 11 11.49 -0.69 -5.62
CA PHE A 11 11.55 -2.02 -6.19
C PHE A 11 12.51 -1.96 -7.36
N ASP A 12 13.64 -2.62 -7.19
CA ASP A 12 14.51 -2.92 -8.31
C ASP A 12 13.71 -3.85 -9.22
N LEU A 13 13.22 -3.30 -10.31
CA LEU A 13 12.17 -3.93 -11.14
C LEU A 13 12.69 -5.12 -11.95
N GLU A 14 13.95 -5.51 -11.82
CA GLU A 14 14.55 -6.60 -12.59
C GLU A 14 14.34 -8.00 -12.01
N GLY A 15 14.14 -8.14 -10.69
CA GLY A 15 13.85 -9.43 -10.05
C GLY A 15 12.37 -9.78 -9.84
N PRO A 16 11.48 -8.81 -9.57
CA PRO A 16 10.08 -9.09 -9.18
C PRO A 16 9.11 -9.31 -10.32
N HIS A 17 9.44 -9.02 -11.59
CA HIS A 17 8.49 -9.11 -12.69
C HIS A 17 7.93 -10.52 -12.90
N GLU A 18 8.73 -11.55 -12.76
CA GLU A 18 8.26 -12.93 -12.90
C GLU A 18 7.37 -13.33 -11.73
N THR A 19 7.78 -12.99 -10.50
CA THR A 19 6.98 -13.22 -9.29
C THR A 19 5.65 -12.47 -9.35
N LEU A 20 5.69 -11.18 -9.73
CA LEU A 20 4.49 -10.37 -9.88
C LEU A 20 3.54 -10.95 -10.94
N ARG A 21 4.06 -11.35 -12.11
CA ARG A 21 3.26 -12.00 -13.16
C ARG A 21 2.68 -13.34 -12.69
N ALA A 22 3.44 -14.12 -11.92
CA ALA A 22 2.97 -15.37 -11.35
C ALA A 22 1.81 -15.13 -10.38
N VAL A 23 1.93 -14.12 -9.50
CA VAL A 23 0.89 -13.75 -8.53
C VAL A 23 -0.35 -13.17 -9.21
N VAL A 24 -0.19 -12.36 -10.26
CA VAL A 24 -1.33 -11.85 -11.05
C VAL A 24 -2.15 -13.01 -11.64
N ARG A 25 -1.49 -14.10 -12.09
CA ARG A 25 -2.16 -15.26 -12.68
C ARG A 25 -2.64 -16.31 -11.65
N GLY A 26 -1.85 -16.53 -10.60
CA GLY A 26 -2.03 -17.64 -9.66
C GLY A 26 -2.44 -17.20 -8.23
N GLY A 27 -2.64 -15.90 -8.03
CA GLY A 27 -2.96 -15.36 -6.70
C GLY A 27 -1.81 -15.49 -5.69
N ALA A 28 -2.12 -15.31 -4.42
CA ALA A 28 -1.14 -15.33 -3.33
C ALA A 28 -0.35 -16.64 -3.21
N ALA A 29 -0.90 -17.77 -3.71
CA ALA A 29 -0.22 -19.07 -3.70
C ALA A 29 1.10 -19.06 -4.51
N ALA A 30 1.22 -18.17 -5.50
CA ALA A 30 2.43 -18.01 -6.30
C ALA A 30 3.46 -17.06 -5.68
N ALA A 31 3.15 -16.44 -4.54
CA ALA A 31 4.08 -15.57 -3.83
C ALA A 31 5.21 -16.37 -3.15
N PRO A 32 6.40 -15.78 -2.94
CA PRO A 32 7.44 -16.34 -2.09
C PRO A 32 6.89 -16.70 -0.71
N PRO A 33 7.35 -17.80 -0.08
CA PRO A 33 6.76 -18.32 1.16
C PRO A 33 6.67 -17.29 2.29
N GLU A 34 7.71 -16.45 2.44
CA GLU A 34 7.78 -15.40 3.47
C GLU A 34 6.73 -14.30 3.24
N LEU A 35 6.53 -13.87 2.00
CA LEU A 35 5.54 -12.84 1.65
C LEU A 35 4.11 -13.43 1.70
N ARG A 36 3.95 -14.66 1.24
CA ARG A 36 2.69 -15.40 1.35
C ARG A 36 2.23 -15.52 2.79
N ALA A 37 3.14 -15.84 3.71
CA ALA A 37 2.82 -15.93 5.14
C ALA A 37 2.30 -14.60 5.71
N ILE A 38 2.83 -13.44 5.26
CA ILE A 38 2.33 -12.12 5.65
C ILE A 38 0.92 -11.89 5.09
N ILE A 39 0.69 -12.21 3.82
CA ILE A 39 -0.63 -12.06 3.18
C ILE A 39 -1.68 -12.90 3.89
N GLU A 40 -1.37 -14.18 4.16
CA GLU A 40 -2.29 -15.14 4.82
C GLU A 40 -2.63 -14.75 6.27
N GLN A 41 -1.68 -14.17 7.01
CA GLN A 41 -1.92 -13.68 8.38
C GLN A 41 -2.75 -12.40 8.43
N ALA A 42 -2.82 -11.66 7.34
CA ALA A 42 -3.55 -10.42 7.23
C ALA A 42 -4.56 -10.44 6.07
N PRO A 43 -5.59 -11.31 6.11
CA PRO A 43 -6.56 -11.39 5.04
C PRO A 43 -7.35 -10.09 4.89
N LEU A 44 -7.72 -9.77 3.66
CA LEU A 44 -8.64 -8.68 3.37
C LEU A 44 -10.07 -9.07 3.76
N ASP A 45 -10.72 -8.28 4.57
CA ASP A 45 -12.16 -8.35 4.73
C ASP A 45 -12.89 -7.82 3.48
N SER A 46 -14.21 -7.92 3.46
CA SER A 46 -15.00 -7.49 2.31
C SER A 46 -14.94 -5.98 2.06
N VAL A 47 -14.78 -5.19 3.12
CA VAL A 47 -14.72 -3.71 3.03
C VAL A 47 -13.38 -3.28 2.45
N ALA A 48 -12.27 -3.79 2.99
CA ALA A 48 -10.93 -3.52 2.48
C ALA A 48 -10.76 -4.00 1.04
N ARG A 49 -11.31 -5.17 0.70
CA ARG A 49 -11.30 -5.69 -0.66
C ARG A 49 -12.02 -4.77 -1.63
N ALA A 50 -13.23 -4.33 -1.29
CA ALA A 50 -13.99 -3.41 -2.13
C ALA A 50 -13.30 -2.04 -2.28
N ALA A 51 -12.61 -1.57 -1.23
CA ALA A 51 -11.84 -0.33 -1.29
C ALA A 51 -10.65 -0.46 -2.27
N ILE A 52 -9.86 -1.54 -2.18
CA ILE A 52 -8.76 -1.78 -3.12
C ILE A 52 -9.26 -1.93 -4.56
N ASP A 53 -10.34 -2.68 -4.77
CA ASP A 53 -10.91 -2.89 -6.11
C ASP A 53 -11.34 -1.57 -6.75
N ARG A 54 -11.96 -0.69 -5.96
CA ARG A 54 -12.35 0.66 -6.41
C ARG A 54 -11.12 1.51 -6.76
N GLU A 55 -10.11 1.54 -5.90
CA GLU A 55 -8.88 2.31 -6.17
C GLU A 55 -8.12 1.80 -7.39
N LEU A 56 -8.08 0.49 -7.58
CA LEU A 56 -7.50 -0.08 -8.79
C LEU A 56 -8.27 0.37 -10.04
N PHE A 57 -9.59 0.34 -10.00
CA PHE A 57 -10.42 0.79 -11.10
C PHE A 57 -10.24 2.28 -11.39
N GLU A 58 -10.30 3.13 -10.35
CA GLU A 58 -10.12 4.59 -10.47
C GLU A 58 -8.71 4.95 -10.92
N GLY A 59 -7.67 4.31 -10.35
CA GLY A 59 -6.27 4.52 -10.74
C GLY A 59 -5.94 4.09 -12.17
N HIS A 60 -6.80 3.27 -12.79
CA HIS A 60 -6.73 2.93 -14.22
C HIS A 60 -7.78 3.70 -15.05
N CYS A 61 -8.21 4.87 -14.55
CA CYS A 61 -9.13 5.76 -15.25
C CYS A 61 -10.48 5.13 -15.61
N GLY A 62 -10.95 4.20 -14.78
CA GLY A 62 -12.20 3.48 -15.03
C GLY A 62 -12.12 2.48 -16.20
N LYS A 63 -10.94 2.18 -16.72
CA LYS A 63 -10.74 1.31 -17.91
C LYS A 63 -10.25 -0.09 -17.57
N LEU A 64 -10.04 -0.41 -16.28
CA LEU A 64 -9.56 -1.74 -15.87
C LEU A 64 -10.66 -2.79 -16.08
N PRO A 65 -10.43 -3.83 -16.92
CA PRO A 65 -11.38 -4.91 -17.10
C PRO A 65 -11.65 -5.66 -15.80
N ALA A 66 -12.91 -6.00 -15.54
CA ALA A 66 -13.32 -6.63 -14.27
C ALA A 66 -12.59 -7.95 -14.00
N GLU A 67 -12.30 -8.72 -15.03
CA GLU A 67 -11.54 -9.97 -14.96
C GLU A 67 -10.08 -9.79 -14.54
N MET A 68 -9.51 -8.59 -14.70
CA MET A 68 -8.14 -8.28 -14.28
C MET A 68 -8.05 -7.85 -12.81
N VAL A 69 -9.15 -7.37 -12.22
CA VAL A 69 -9.17 -6.81 -10.85
C VAL A 69 -8.62 -7.81 -9.81
N PRO A 70 -9.01 -9.09 -9.79
CA PRO A 70 -8.46 -10.04 -8.81
C PRO A 70 -6.94 -10.21 -8.90
N GLY A 71 -6.39 -10.27 -10.10
CA GLY A 71 -4.94 -10.37 -10.33
C GLY A 71 -4.20 -9.11 -9.92
N MET A 72 -4.74 -7.94 -10.24
CA MET A 72 -4.17 -6.65 -9.85
C MET A 72 -4.20 -6.46 -8.33
N ARG A 73 -5.28 -6.87 -7.66
CA ARG A 73 -5.35 -6.88 -6.19
C ARG A 73 -4.31 -7.80 -5.59
N ALA A 74 -4.12 -9.01 -6.10
CA ALA A 74 -3.09 -9.92 -5.63
C ALA A 74 -1.68 -9.33 -5.80
N ALA A 75 -1.43 -8.60 -6.88
CA ALA A 75 -0.19 -7.86 -7.11
C ALA A 75 0.01 -6.73 -6.09
N GLN A 76 -1.06 -6.02 -5.74
CA GLN A 76 -1.02 -4.98 -4.71
C GLN A 76 -0.69 -5.58 -3.33
N GLU A 77 -1.35 -6.67 -2.94
CA GLU A 77 -1.07 -7.37 -1.69
C GLU A 77 0.37 -7.91 -1.62
N LEU A 78 0.92 -8.39 -2.74
CA LEU A 78 2.33 -8.81 -2.80
C LEU A 78 3.28 -7.64 -2.54
N ARG A 79 3.03 -6.48 -3.14
CA ARG A 79 3.83 -5.27 -2.90
C ARG A 79 3.75 -4.82 -1.45
N ASP A 80 2.55 -4.80 -0.88
CA ASP A 80 2.33 -4.46 0.53
C ASP A 80 3.07 -5.42 1.47
N ALA A 81 3.02 -6.72 1.20
CA ALA A 81 3.74 -7.73 1.98
C ALA A 81 5.25 -7.54 1.91
N SER A 82 5.79 -7.22 0.74
CA SER A 82 7.21 -6.95 0.56
C SER A 82 7.66 -5.69 1.31
N MET A 83 6.86 -4.61 1.27
CA MET A 83 7.15 -3.40 2.05
C MET A 83 7.06 -3.66 3.56
N ALA A 84 6.07 -4.46 4.00
CA ALA A 84 5.94 -4.84 5.41
C ALA A 84 7.16 -5.66 5.88
N GLU A 85 7.61 -6.64 5.10
CA GLU A 85 8.80 -7.45 5.39
C GLU A 85 10.06 -6.58 5.47
N ALA A 86 10.25 -5.66 4.52
CA ALA A 86 11.37 -4.73 4.51
C ALA A 86 11.38 -3.81 5.75
N LEU A 87 10.21 -3.28 6.16
CA LEU A 87 10.08 -2.49 7.39
C LEU A 87 10.42 -3.31 8.64
N LEU A 88 9.93 -4.55 8.73
CA LEU A 88 10.22 -5.44 9.85
C LEU A 88 11.72 -5.76 9.93
N THR A 89 12.34 -5.95 8.80
CA THR A 89 13.79 -6.20 8.72
C THR A 89 14.59 -4.97 9.14
N ALA A 90 14.23 -3.78 8.66
CA ALA A 90 14.85 -2.53 9.07
C ALA A 90 14.70 -2.27 10.58
N ALA A 91 13.53 -2.59 11.15
CA ALA A 91 13.24 -2.41 12.58
C ALA A 91 13.99 -3.38 13.51
N LYS A 92 14.62 -4.45 12.99
CA LYS A 92 15.49 -5.36 13.79
C LYS A 92 16.70 -4.64 14.37
N GLY A 93 17.11 -3.53 13.76
CA GLY A 93 18.22 -2.69 14.26
C GLY A 93 17.91 -1.88 15.53
N GLY A 94 16.70 -1.97 16.08
CA GLY A 94 16.28 -1.31 17.33
C GLY A 94 15.92 0.18 17.21
N GLY A 95 16.00 0.76 16.02
CA GLY A 95 15.59 2.13 15.71
C GLY A 95 14.22 2.21 15.00
N PRO A 96 13.70 3.42 14.78
CA PRO A 96 12.53 3.61 13.93
C PRO A 96 12.86 3.26 12.48
N ALA A 97 11.94 2.56 11.82
CA ALA A 97 11.98 2.31 10.38
C ALA A 97 10.92 3.17 9.69
N TRP A 98 11.24 3.67 8.50
CA TRP A 98 10.40 4.60 7.75
C TRP A 98 10.09 4.03 6.37
N LEU A 99 8.83 4.13 5.97
CA LEU A 99 8.36 3.84 4.63
C LEU A 99 7.77 5.11 4.03
N ILE A 100 8.22 5.47 2.83
CA ILE A 100 7.58 6.49 1.99
C ILE A 100 7.06 5.75 0.75
N ALA A 101 5.77 5.77 0.55
CA ALA A 101 5.13 5.07 -0.57
C ALA A 101 3.90 5.85 -1.04
N GLY A 102 3.34 5.47 -2.17
CA GLY A 102 2.07 5.99 -2.65
C GLY A 102 0.92 5.70 -1.68
N ASP A 103 -0.12 6.51 -1.74
CA ASP A 103 -1.25 6.48 -0.81
C ASP A 103 -1.88 5.10 -0.67
N GLY A 104 -2.11 4.39 -1.77
CA GLY A 104 -2.66 3.04 -1.76
C GLY A 104 -1.86 2.01 -0.94
N HIS A 105 -0.61 2.31 -0.55
CA HIS A 105 0.25 1.45 0.26
C HIS A 105 0.33 1.86 1.74
N VAL A 106 0.00 3.11 2.06
CA VAL A 106 0.16 3.64 3.43
C VAL A 106 -1.14 3.70 4.24
N ARG A 107 -2.28 3.50 3.62
CA ARG A 107 -3.58 3.51 4.31
C ARG A 107 -3.69 2.42 5.37
N ALA A 108 -4.23 2.81 6.52
CA ALA A 108 -4.37 1.95 7.70
C ALA A 108 -5.39 0.82 7.53
N ASP A 109 -6.38 1.03 6.68
CA ASP A 109 -7.54 0.17 6.51
C ASP A 109 -7.31 -1.01 5.53
N MET A 110 -6.37 -0.88 4.58
CA MET A 110 -6.24 -1.88 3.52
C MET A 110 -4.83 -2.26 3.08
N ALA A 111 -3.78 -1.53 3.54
CA ALA A 111 -2.43 -1.67 2.98
C ALA A 111 -1.37 -2.17 4.00
N VAL A 112 -0.11 -1.76 3.84
CA VAL A 112 1.02 -2.16 4.68
C VAL A 112 0.73 -2.09 6.19
N PRO A 113 0.10 -1.01 6.74
CA PRO A 113 -0.19 -0.96 8.16
C PRO A 113 -1.13 -2.06 8.65
N ARG A 114 -2.09 -2.49 7.83
CA ARG A 114 -2.97 -3.63 8.14
C ARG A 114 -2.14 -4.90 8.35
N MET A 115 -1.20 -5.17 7.45
CA MET A 115 -0.31 -6.33 7.54
C MET A 115 0.57 -6.25 8.79
N LEU A 116 1.24 -5.12 9.03
CA LEU A 116 2.11 -4.93 10.18
C LEU A 116 1.38 -5.11 11.52
N ARG A 117 0.13 -4.65 11.64
CA ARG A 117 -0.68 -4.88 12.84
C ARG A 117 -0.95 -6.34 13.14
N ARG A 118 -0.98 -7.20 12.11
CA ARG A 118 -1.20 -8.65 12.25
C ARG A 118 0.08 -9.41 12.54
N VAL A 119 1.15 -9.12 11.78
CA VAL A 119 2.40 -9.88 11.90
C VAL A 119 3.34 -9.35 12.99
N ALA A 120 3.13 -8.12 13.46
CA ALA A 120 3.95 -7.49 14.50
C ALA A 120 3.11 -6.63 15.46
N PRO A 121 2.14 -7.20 16.19
CA PRO A 121 1.18 -6.45 17.00
C PRO A 121 1.82 -5.65 18.13
N GLY A 122 3.06 -5.98 18.56
CA GLY A 122 3.81 -5.24 19.57
C GLY A 122 4.55 -4.01 19.05
N LYS A 123 4.48 -3.69 17.75
CA LYS A 123 5.13 -2.51 17.17
C LYS A 123 4.17 -1.32 17.14
N THR A 124 4.69 -0.15 17.52
CA THR A 124 3.97 1.12 17.36
C THR A 124 4.09 1.59 15.92
N LEU A 125 2.97 1.93 15.32
CA LEU A 125 2.90 2.47 13.96
C LEU A 125 2.40 3.92 14.03
N LEU A 126 3.07 4.82 13.31
CA LEU A 126 2.57 6.15 13.00
C LEU A 126 2.30 6.21 11.50
N ILE A 127 1.06 6.50 11.13
CA ILE A 127 0.60 6.53 9.74
C ILE A 127 0.30 7.98 9.38
N VAL A 128 1.07 8.50 8.44
CA VAL A 128 0.97 9.88 7.96
C VAL A 128 0.52 9.84 6.51
N GLY A 129 -0.64 10.45 6.22
CA GLY A 129 -1.09 10.72 4.85
C GLY A 129 -0.67 12.11 4.41
N VAL A 130 -0.28 12.24 3.16
CA VAL A 130 -0.06 13.53 2.49
C VAL A 130 -1.01 13.58 1.31
N VAL A 131 -2.00 14.47 1.38
CA VAL A 131 -3.04 14.60 0.36
C VAL A 131 -3.10 16.01 -0.18
N GLU A 132 -3.43 16.13 -1.45
CA GLU A 132 -3.66 17.43 -2.05
C GLU A 132 -5.09 17.88 -1.79
N ARG A 133 -5.26 19.17 -1.47
CA ARG A 133 -6.57 19.79 -1.37
C ARG A 133 -7.18 19.87 -2.78
N GLY A 134 -8.35 19.29 -2.98
CA GLY A 134 -9.15 19.55 -4.17
C GLY A 134 -9.56 21.02 -4.27
N THR A 135 -10.09 21.41 -5.39
CA THR A 135 -10.57 22.80 -5.65
C THR A 135 -11.74 23.18 -4.73
N GLU A 136 -12.47 22.24 -4.20
CA GLU A 136 -13.44 22.46 -3.13
C GLU A 136 -12.78 22.25 -1.77
N ALA A 137 -12.97 23.20 -0.87
CA ALA A 137 -12.34 23.26 0.46
C ALA A 137 -12.89 22.19 1.43
N ALA A 138 -13.02 20.96 0.99
CA ALA A 138 -13.44 19.87 1.84
C ALA A 138 -12.30 19.53 2.81
N VAL A 139 -12.52 19.83 4.08
CA VAL A 139 -11.73 19.21 5.15
C VAL A 139 -11.93 17.69 5.04
N PRO A 140 -10.85 16.89 5.04
CA PRO A 140 -10.97 15.44 4.98
C PRO A 140 -11.97 14.94 6.04
N GLY A 141 -12.98 14.21 5.58
CA GLY A 141 -14.06 13.74 6.43
C GLY A 141 -13.63 12.66 7.43
N PRO A 142 -14.57 12.14 8.24
CA PRO A 142 -14.29 11.09 9.24
C PRO A 142 -13.65 9.84 8.66
N GLU A 143 -13.76 9.61 7.34
CA GLU A 143 -13.15 8.50 6.65
C GLU A 143 -11.62 8.61 6.65
N ALA A 144 -11.07 9.79 6.43
CA ALA A 144 -9.63 10.03 6.48
C ALA A 144 -9.03 9.73 7.87
N ALA A 145 -9.81 9.95 8.95
CA ALA A 145 -9.37 9.60 10.30
C ALA A 145 -9.23 8.09 10.54
N ARG A 146 -9.83 7.25 9.72
CA ARG A 146 -9.63 5.80 9.76
C ARG A 146 -8.42 5.35 8.94
N GLN A 147 -8.05 6.15 7.96
CA GLN A 147 -6.95 5.86 7.05
C GLN A 147 -5.59 6.31 7.60
N TYR A 148 -5.56 7.44 8.32
CA TYR A 148 -4.34 8.07 8.81
C TYR A 148 -4.47 8.53 10.25
N GLN A 149 -3.37 8.52 11.00
CA GLN A 149 -3.28 9.14 12.32
C GLN A 149 -2.91 10.62 12.23
N VAL A 150 -2.14 10.98 11.21
CA VAL A 150 -1.81 12.35 10.86
C VAL A 150 -2.11 12.56 9.38
N LEU A 151 -2.77 13.65 9.06
CA LEU A 151 -3.05 14.04 7.69
C LEU A 151 -2.43 15.41 7.41
N ILE A 152 -1.56 15.46 6.42
CA ILE A 152 -0.96 16.69 5.91
C ILE A 152 -1.69 17.03 4.62
N VAL A 153 -2.31 18.19 4.59
CA VAL A 153 -3.04 18.68 3.41
C VAL A 153 -2.18 19.72 2.71
N THR A 154 -1.88 19.49 1.46
CA THR A 154 -1.07 20.39 0.63
C THR A 154 -1.92 21.12 -0.42
N PRO A 155 -1.47 22.27 -0.93
CA PRO A 155 -2.07 22.84 -2.14
C PRO A 155 -1.95 21.86 -3.32
N PRO A 156 -2.86 21.92 -4.30
CA PRO A 156 -2.76 21.09 -5.49
C PRO A 156 -1.53 21.46 -6.31
N ALA A 157 -0.80 20.44 -6.80
CA ALA A 157 0.26 20.66 -7.76
C ALA A 157 -0.31 20.78 -9.17
N ALA A 158 0.25 21.69 -9.95
CA ALA A 158 -0.07 21.78 -11.38
C ALA A 158 0.50 20.53 -12.08
N ARG A 159 -0.38 19.69 -12.61
CA ARG A 159 -0.03 18.49 -13.40
C ARG A 159 -1.09 18.22 -14.44
N GLU A 160 -0.69 17.58 -15.51
CA GLU A 160 -1.63 17.08 -16.52
C GLU A 160 -2.48 15.95 -15.92
N ASP A 161 -3.70 15.83 -16.42
CA ASP A 161 -4.58 14.72 -16.04
C ASP A 161 -3.95 13.41 -16.57
N PRO A 162 -3.56 12.48 -15.68
CA PRO A 162 -2.96 11.21 -16.09
C PRO A 162 -3.92 10.35 -16.95
N CYS A 163 -5.22 10.64 -16.90
CA CYS A 163 -6.22 9.93 -17.68
C CYS A 163 -6.44 10.51 -19.08
N ALA A 164 -5.93 11.70 -19.37
CA ALA A 164 -6.13 12.36 -20.66
C ALA A 164 -5.37 11.66 -21.82
N SER A 165 -4.33 10.87 -21.50
CA SER A 165 -3.47 10.19 -22.48
C SER A 165 -3.70 8.68 -22.60
N LEU A 166 -4.72 8.12 -21.92
CA LEU A 166 -5.05 6.70 -21.90
C LEU A 166 -6.14 6.31 -22.89
#